data_63d400ce6bbecd8d23863ad90c5fe1ab
#
_entry.id   63d400ce6bbecd8d23863ad90c5fe1ab
#
_cell.length_a   1.000
_cell.length_b   1.000
_cell.length_c   1.000
_cell.angle_alpha   90.00
_cell.angle_beta   90.00
_cell.angle_gamma   90.00
#
_symmetry.space_group_name_H-M   'P 1'
#
loop_
_entity.id
_entity.type
_entity.pdbx_description
1 polymer ?
#
loop_
_entity_poly.entity_id
_entity_poly.type
_entity_poly.pdbx_seq_one_letter_code
_entity_poly.pdbx_strand_id
1 'polypeptide(L)'
;MKILKRLSLAIITLFVLFSFTSTERDYVGKWKGEDKGDIGSITLSSDGYATFEFNGQIMGGKSYNHQGIDAAMKYTVNTKVVPTAIDFIIVQNKSKKELARLKGILKMKSKDEMQMALRFGGGGGRPDDFSKDVVVFNRVK
;
A
#
# COMPACT_ATOMS: atom_id res chain seq x y z
N MET A 1 18.41 -11.03 57.43
CA MET A 1 19.43 -11.18 56.35
C MET A 1 19.00 -12.09 55.22
N LYS A 2 17.85 -12.72 55.32
CA LYS A 2 17.32 -13.59 54.23
C LYS A 2 16.36 -12.89 53.28
N ILE A 3 16.10 -11.61 53.46
CA ILE A 3 15.08 -10.86 52.70
C ILE A 3 15.68 -10.22 51.45
N LEU A 4 17.01 -10.03 51.39
CA LEU A 4 17.68 -9.38 50.29
C LEU A 4 17.92 -10.30 49.07
N LYS A 5 17.74 -11.62 49.23
CA LYS A 5 17.91 -12.58 48.13
C LYS A 5 16.65 -12.78 47.28
N ARG A 6 15.52 -12.22 47.68
CA ARG A 6 14.27 -12.38 46.95
C ARG A 6 13.90 -11.19 46.06
N LEU A 7 14.68 -10.11 46.12
CA LEU A 7 14.44 -8.94 45.28
C LEU A 7 15.15 -8.97 43.93
N SER A 8 16.09 -9.90 43.74
CA SER A 8 16.84 -10.00 42.50
C SER A 8 16.16 -10.83 41.40
N LEU A 9 15.05 -11.47 41.71
CA LEU A 9 14.35 -12.34 40.74
C LEU A 9 13.15 -11.67 40.07
N ALA A 10 12.83 -10.44 40.49
CA ALA A 10 11.67 -9.73 39.92
C ALA A 10 12.02 -8.75 38.78
N ILE A 11 13.30 -8.64 38.43
CA ILE A 11 13.77 -7.67 37.41
C ILE A 11 13.98 -8.32 36.05
N ILE A 12 13.85 -9.65 35.92
CA ILE A 12 14.22 -10.36 34.68
C ILE A 12 13.04 -10.60 33.76
N THR A 13 11.82 -10.21 34.11
CA THR A 13 10.65 -10.56 33.31
C THR A 13 10.00 -9.38 32.62
N LEU A 14 10.68 -8.30 32.41
CA LEU A 14 10.17 -7.24 31.52
C LEU A 14 11.03 -7.14 30.24
N PHE A 15 11.36 -8.26 29.64
CA PHE A 15 11.58 -8.29 28.20
C PHE A 15 10.21 -8.17 27.57
N VAL A 16 9.72 -6.95 27.51
CA VAL A 16 8.67 -6.61 26.60
C VAL A 16 9.20 -6.99 25.22
N LEU A 17 8.71 -8.08 24.70
CA LEU A 17 8.79 -8.38 23.29
C LEU A 17 8.13 -7.19 22.59
N PHE A 18 8.93 -6.20 22.23
CA PHE A 18 8.56 -5.31 21.16
C PHE A 18 8.52 -6.17 19.91
N SER A 19 7.43 -6.91 19.77
CA SER A 19 7.04 -7.38 18.48
C SER A 19 6.90 -6.11 17.64
N PHE A 20 7.81 -5.89 16.71
CA PHE A 20 7.57 -4.98 15.62
C PHE A 20 6.40 -5.56 14.84
N THR A 21 5.20 -5.28 15.29
CA THR A 21 4.04 -5.32 14.42
C THR A 21 4.29 -4.21 13.42
N SER A 22 4.60 -4.59 12.17
CA SER A 22 4.52 -3.66 11.07
C SER A 22 3.18 -2.96 11.20
N THR A 23 3.20 -1.67 11.52
CA THR A 23 1.99 -0.90 11.63
C THR A 23 1.29 -0.94 10.29
N GLU A 24 -0.03 -1.02 10.27
CA GLU A 24 -0.90 -1.10 9.07
C GLU A 24 -0.65 0.04 8.06
N ARG A 25 0.37 0.87 8.26
CA ARG A 25 0.67 2.07 7.47
C ARG A 25 2.06 2.09 6.84
N ASP A 26 2.79 0.97 6.85
CA ASP A 26 4.14 0.92 6.27
C ASP A 26 4.14 1.19 4.76
N TYR A 27 3.01 0.98 4.10
CA TYR A 27 2.84 1.26 2.67
C TYR A 27 2.55 2.73 2.35
N VAL A 28 2.24 3.56 3.33
CA VAL A 28 1.98 5.00 3.10
C VAL A 28 3.26 5.70 2.68
N GLY A 29 3.18 6.51 1.62
CA GLY A 29 4.30 7.28 1.11
C GLY A 29 4.35 7.31 -0.40
N LYS A 30 5.44 7.86 -0.93
CA LYS A 30 5.70 7.88 -2.36
C LYS A 30 6.68 6.78 -2.73
N TRP A 31 6.35 6.06 -3.78
CA TRP A 31 7.06 4.90 -4.27
C TRP A 31 7.39 5.05 -5.73
N LYS A 32 8.62 4.70 -6.11
CA LYS A 32 9.08 4.75 -7.49
C LYS A 32 9.38 3.33 -7.97
N GLY A 33 8.81 2.97 -9.10
CA GLY A 33 8.98 1.67 -9.72
C GLY A 33 9.38 1.79 -11.18
N GLU A 34 9.79 0.67 -11.73
CA GLU A 34 10.13 0.52 -13.13
C GLU A 34 9.43 -0.73 -13.64
N ASP A 35 8.66 -0.58 -14.71
CA ASP A 35 7.99 -1.67 -15.39
C ASP A 35 8.34 -1.61 -16.88
N LYS A 36 8.99 -2.65 -17.38
CA LYS A 36 9.38 -2.79 -18.81
C LYS A 36 10.16 -1.58 -19.34
N GLY A 37 10.98 -0.95 -18.50
CA GLY A 37 11.74 0.23 -18.86
C GLY A 37 11.03 1.56 -18.64
N ASP A 38 9.73 1.55 -18.32
CA ASP A 38 8.99 2.75 -17.99
C ASP A 38 9.08 3.03 -16.49
N ILE A 39 9.42 4.28 -16.14
CA ILE A 39 9.52 4.69 -14.75
C ILE A 39 8.18 5.28 -14.33
N GLY A 40 7.61 4.71 -13.29
CA GLY A 40 6.38 5.20 -12.71
C GLY A 40 6.51 5.46 -11.21
N SER A 41 5.61 6.24 -10.68
CA SER A 41 5.50 6.40 -9.24
C SER A 41 4.06 6.26 -8.77
N ILE A 42 3.92 5.80 -7.54
CA ILE A 42 2.65 5.70 -6.84
C ILE A 42 2.81 6.43 -5.52
N THR A 43 1.86 7.28 -5.20
CA THR A 43 1.75 7.89 -3.88
C THR A 43 0.52 7.32 -3.18
N LEU A 44 0.71 6.74 -2.01
CA LEU A 44 -0.35 6.28 -1.13
C LEU A 44 -0.40 7.22 0.06
N SER A 45 -1.41 8.07 0.09
CA SER A 45 -1.55 9.11 1.13
C SER A 45 -2.23 8.54 2.37
N SER A 46 -1.88 9.08 3.52
CA SER A 46 -2.45 8.63 4.81
C SER A 46 -3.95 8.87 4.93
N ASP A 47 -4.50 9.77 4.12
CA ASP A 47 -5.93 10.09 4.08
C ASP A 47 -6.74 9.18 3.14
N GLY A 48 -6.11 8.16 2.55
CA GLY A 48 -6.79 7.17 1.72
C GLY A 48 -6.89 7.50 0.24
N TYR A 49 -6.17 8.52 -0.24
CA TYR A 49 -6.09 8.84 -1.66
C TYR A 49 -4.81 8.30 -2.27
N ALA A 50 -4.87 7.95 -3.54
CA ALA A 50 -3.73 7.46 -4.31
C ALA A 50 -3.50 8.31 -5.55
N THR A 51 -2.24 8.44 -5.95
CA THR A 51 -1.84 9.15 -7.16
C THR A 51 -0.86 8.28 -7.94
N PHE A 52 -1.09 8.15 -9.23
CA PHE A 52 -0.19 7.47 -10.17
C PHE A 52 0.47 8.51 -11.07
N GLU A 53 1.75 8.33 -11.33
CA GLU A 53 2.49 9.14 -12.29
C GLU A 53 3.30 8.23 -13.22
N PHE A 54 3.00 8.29 -14.51
CA PHE A 54 3.69 7.55 -15.57
C PHE A 54 3.96 8.47 -16.75
N ASN A 55 5.19 8.50 -17.22
CA ASN A 55 5.58 9.30 -18.40
C ASN A 55 5.14 10.77 -18.31
N GLY A 56 5.25 11.38 -17.12
CA GLY A 56 4.83 12.75 -16.88
C GLY A 56 3.34 12.97 -16.77
N GLN A 57 2.52 11.94 -16.91
CA GLN A 57 1.08 12.02 -16.70
C GLN A 57 0.74 11.66 -15.26
N ILE A 58 -0.07 12.49 -14.63
CA ILE A 58 -0.53 12.29 -13.26
C ILE A 58 -2.01 11.94 -13.28
N MET A 59 -2.36 10.84 -12.61
CA MET A 59 -3.75 10.40 -12.41
C MET A 59 -3.99 10.18 -10.94
N GLY A 60 -5.13 10.61 -10.45
CA GLY A 60 -5.54 10.34 -9.08
C GLY A 60 -5.52 11.55 -8.18
N GLY A 61 -5.45 11.29 -6.89
CA GLY A 61 -5.63 12.31 -5.87
C GLY A 61 -7.10 12.63 -5.62
N LYS A 62 -7.35 13.77 -4.99
CA LYS A 62 -8.69 14.18 -4.59
C LYS A 62 -9.54 14.72 -5.73
N SER A 63 -8.90 15.19 -6.80
CA SER A 63 -9.58 15.71 -7.98
C SER A 63 -8.68 15.58 -9.19
N TYR A 64 -9.15 14.90 -10.20
CA TYR A 64 -8.47 14.79 -11.50
C TYR A 64 -9.50 14.50 -12.58
N ASN A 65 -9.13 14.73 -13.84
CA ASN A 65 -9.98 14.44 -14.97
C ASN A 65 -9.88 12.95 -15.32
N HIS A 66 -10.98 12.23 -15.10
CA HIS A 66 -11.13 10.84 -15.52
C HIS A 66 -12.12 10.78 -16.67
N GLN A 67 -11.62 10.72 -17.90
CA GLN A 67 -12.47 10.65 -19.11
C GLN A 67 -13.54 11.75 -19.18
N GLY A 68 -13.19 12.98 -18.82
CA GLY A 68 -14.09 14.13 -18.80
C GLY A 68 -14.87 14.31 -17.50
N ILE A 69 -14.69 13.44 -16.53
CA ILE A 69 -15.40 13.48 -15.25
C ILE A 69 -14.43 13.92 -14.15
N ASP A 70 -14.87 14.87 -13.29
CA ASP A 70 -14.12 15.17 -12.07
C ASP A 70 -14.21 14.01 -11.09
N ALA A 71 -13.09 13.37 -10.84
CA ALA A 71 -12.99 12.15 -10.07
C ALA A 71 -11.90 12.24 -9.00
N ALA A 72 -11.98 11.33 -8.06
CA ALA A 72 -10.92 11.06 -7.09
C ALA A 72 -10.47 9.61 -7.22
N MET A 73 -9.24 9.33 -6.87
CA MET A 73 -8.74 7.98 -6.71
C MET A 73 -8.47 7.71 -5.23
N LYS A 74 -9.23 6.77 -4.68
CA LYS A 74 -9.05 6.25 -3.32
C LYS A 74 -8.35 4.91 -3.38
N TYR A 75 -7.78 4.47 -2.27
CA TYR A 75 -7.26 3.11 -2.14
C TYR A 75 -7.66 2.51 -0.81
N THR A 76 -7.76 1.20 -0.79
CA THR A 76 -7.97 0.41 0.41
C THR A 76 -6.97 -0.73 0.45
N VAL A 77 -6.50 -1.08 1.64
CA VAL A 77 -5.60 -2.20 1.87
C VAL A 77 -6.24 -3.15 2.87
N ASN A 78 -6.31 -4.43 2.52
CA ASN A 78 -6.81 -5.48 3.39
C ASN A 78 -5.67 -6.43 3.75
N THR A 79 -5.17 -6.29 4.97
CA THR A 79 -4.09 -7.11 5.51
C THR A 79 -4.56 -8.45 6.09
N LYS A 80 -5.88 -8.65 6.18
CA LYS A 80 -6.48 -9.88 6.72
C LYS A 80 -6.48 -11.05 5.73
N VAL A 81 -6.21 -10.77 4.46
CA VAL A 81 -6.10 -11.77 3.39
C VAL A 81 -4.64 -11.93 2.96
N VAL A 82 -4.29 -13.11 2.45
CA VAL A 82 -2.94 -13.43 1.98
C VAL A 82 -3.04 -13.88 0.51
N PRO A 83 -2.35 -13.21 -0.41
CA PRO A 83 -1.57 -11.99 -0.25
C PRO A 83 -2.41 -10.78 0.17
N THR A 84 -1.77 -9.78 0.78
CA THR A 84 -2.44 -8.53 1.13
C THR A 84 -3.07 -7.89 -0.09
N ALA A 85 -4.35 -7.56 0.01
CA ALA A 85 -5.11 -6.97 -1.11
C ALA A 85 -5.02 -5.44 -1.09
N ILE A 86 -4.89 -4.86 -2.26
CA ILE A 86 -5.00 -3.41 -2.47
C ILE A 86 -5.97 -3.15 -3.61
N ASP A 87 -6.90 -2.23 -3.38
CA ASP A 87 -7.83 -1.76 -4.40
C ASP A 87 -7.62 -0.27 -4.62
N PHE A 88 -7.60 0.13 -5.89
CA PHE A 88 -7.65 1.53 -6.29
C PHE A 88 -9.04 1.79 -6.86
N ILE A 89 -9.74 2.77 -6.28
CA ILE A 89 -11.15 3.01 -6.54
C ILE A 89 -11.31 4.41 -7.09
N ILE A 90 -11.78 4.52 -8.32
CA ILE A 90 -12.06 5.79 -8.97
C ILE A 90 -13.52 6.12 -8.70
N VAL A 91 -13.75 7.26 -8.05
CA VAL A 91 -15.09 7.73 -7.70
C VAL A 91 -15.36 9.10 -8.32
N GLN A 92 -16.58 9.29 -8.79
CA GLN A 92 -17.02 10.61 -9.24
C GLN A 92 -17.20 11.53 -8.03
N ASN A 93 -16.59 12.72 -8.05
CA ASN A 93 -16.63 13.62 -6.91
C ASN A 93 -18.05 14.12 -6.60
N LYS A 94 -18.83 14.44 -7.62
CA LYS A 94 -20.18 14.99 -7.46
C LYS A 94 -21.15 14.00 -6.84
N SER A 95 -21.21 12.78 -7.39
CA SER A 95 -22.21 11.75 -6.99
C SER A 95 -21.67 10.76 -5.97
N LYS A 96 -20.33 10.70 -5.78
CA LYS A 96 -19.63 9.67 -5.01
C LYS A 96 -19.79 8.27 -5.58
N LYS A 97 -20.27 8.15 -6.82
CA LYS A 97 -20.42 6.87 -7.51
C LYS A 97 -19.05 6.29 -7.89
N GLU A 98 -18.86 5.00 -7.65
CA GLU A 98 -17.69 4.27 -8.13
C GLU A 98 -17.76 4.14 -9.65
N LEU A 99 -16.72 4.62 -10.32
CA LEU A 99 -16.59 4.57 -11.78
C LEU A 99 -15.75 3.38 -12.24
N ALA A 100 -14.71 3.04 -11.48
CA ALA A 100 -13.81 1.96 -11.80
C ALA A 100 -13.10 1.46 -10.55
N ARG A 101 -12.62 0.22 -10.61
CA ARG A 101 -11.86 -0.39 -9.51
C ARG A 101 -10.74 -1.24 -10.11
N LEU A 102 -9.53 -0.96 -9.68
CA LEU A 102 -8.35 -1.75 -10.02
C LEU A 102 -7.97 -2.60 -8.80
N LYS A 103 -8.03 -3.90 -8.96
CA LYS A 103 -7.73 -4.84 -7.88
C LYS A 103 -6.30 -5.37 -8.00
N GLY A 104 -5.58 -5.34 -6.90
CA GLY A 104 -4.20 -5.79 -6.84
C GLY A 104 -3.85 -6.49 -5.55
N ILE A 105 -2.60 -6.91 -5.48
CA ILE A 105 -1.97 -7.44 -4.28
C ILE A 105 -0.67 -6.69 -4.04
N LEU A 106 -0.29 -6.59 -2.77
CA LEU A 106 0.98 -5.97 -2.40
C LEU A 106 1.72 -6.79 -1.35
N LYS A 107 3.03 -6.66 -1.34
CA LYS A 107 3.90 -7.27 -0.35
C LYS A 107 5.01 -6.30 0.00
N MET A 108 5.12 -5.95 1.28
CA MET A 108 6.27 -5.22 1.78
C MET A 108 7.45 -6.18 1.90
N LYS A 109 8.50 -5.94 1.15
CA LYS A 109 9.74 -6.73 1.21
C LYS A 109 10.64 -6.20 2.33
N SER A 110 10.59 -4.91 2.55
CA SER A 110 11.27 -4.21 3.63
C SER A 110 10.53 -2.89 3.87
N LYS A 111 11.03 -2.07 4.76
CA LYS A 111 10.49 -0.74 5.03
C LYS A 111 10.50 0.16 3.77
N ASP A 112 11.46 -0.04 2.89
CA ASP A 112 11.71 0.82 1.72
C ASP A 112 11.49 0.11 0.38
N GLU A 113 11.04 -1.15 0.38
CA GLU A 113 10.79 -1.91 -0.84
C GLU A 113 9.43 -2.61 -0.77
N MET A 114 8.65 -2.44 -1.83
CA MET A 114 7.31 -3.01 -1.96
C MET A 114 7.14 -3.67 -3.33
N GLN A 115 6.55 -4.85 -3.36
CA GLN A 115 6.07 -5.47 -4.60
C GLN A 115 4.57 -5.25 -4.72
N MET A 116 4.13 -4.97 -5.93
CA MET A 116 2.72 -4.84 -6.24
C MET A 116 2.41 -5.53 -7.56
N ALA A 117 1.36 -6.32 -7.60
CA ALA A 117 0.84 -6.88 -8.83
C ALA A 117 -0.55 -6.29 -9.09
N LEU A 118 -0.70 -5.69 -10.26
CA LEU A 118 -1.94 -5.05 -10.71
C LEU A 118 -2.29 -5.58 -12.09
N ARG A 119 -3.55 -5.90 -12.31
CA ARG A 119 -4.06 -6.22 -13.64
C ARG A 119 -4.73 -5.01 -14.26
N PHE A 120 -4.06 -4.44 -15.23
CA PHE A 120 -4.65 -3.42 -16.09
C PHE A 120 -5.39 -4.11 -17.24
N GLY A 121 -6.51 -3.55 -17.67
CA GLY A 121 -7.18 -4.02 -18.89
C GLY A 121 -8.38 -4.95 -18.70
N GLY A 122 -9.02 -4.91 -17.57
CA GLY A 122 -10.44 -5.30 -17.40
C GLY A 122 -10.79 -6.78 -17.58
N GLY A 123 -9.86 -7.67 -17.62
CA GLY A 123 -10.13 -9.09 -17.92
C GLY A 123 -9.81 -10.04 -16.79
N GLY A 124 -10.17 -9.72 -15.57
CA GLY A 124 -9.91 -10.69 -14.53
C GLY A 124 -9.98 -10.09 -13.14
N GLY A 125 -10.11 -10.95 -12.17
CA GLY A 125 -10.13 -10.55 -10.77
C GLY A 125 -8.74 -10.14 -10.26
N ARG A 126 -8.62 -10.10 -8.98
CA ARG A 126 -7.37 -9.83 -8.26
C ARG A 126 -6.30 -10.88 -8.65
N PRO A 127 -5.04 -10.49 -8.85
CA PRO A 127 -3.97 -11.48 -8.98
C PRO A 127 -3.88 -12.38 -7.75
N ASP A 128 -3.58 -13.66 -7.97
CA ASP A 128 -3.47 -14.63 -6.88
C ASP A 128 -2.06 -14.67 -6.28
N ASP A 129 -1.07 -14.32 -7.09
CA ASP A 129 0.34 -14.37 -6.72
C ASP A 129 1.16 -13.28 -7.44
N PHE A 130 2.45 -13.24 -7.16
CA PHE A 130 3.40 -12.28 -7.74
C PHE A 130 4.17 -12.85 -8.94
N SER A 131 3.60 -13.80 -9.67
CA SER A 131 4.28 -14.44 -10.82
C SER A 131 4.23 -13.59 -12.08
N LYS A 132 3.21 -12.72 -12.24
CA LYS A 132 2.99 -11.88 -13.42
C LYS A 132 2.62 -10.47 -13.01
N ASP A 133 2.92 -9.52 -13.89
CA ASP A 133 2.52 -8.11 -13.74
C ASP A 133 3.00 -7.48 -12.44
N VAL A 134 4.16 -7.92 -11.97
CA VAL A 134 4.76 -7.44 -10.72
C VAL A 134 5.64 -6.23 -11.00
N VAL A 135 5.44 -5.18 -10.23
CA VAL A 135 6.32 -4.02 -10.17
C VAL A 135 6.97 -3.95 -8.80
N VAL A 136 8.26 -3.77 -8.76
CA VAL A 136 9.01 -3.51 -7.53
C VAL A 136 9.13 -2.01 -7.36
N PHE A 137 8.62 -1.54 -6.25
CA PHE A 137 8.66 -0.12 -5.89
C PHE A 137 9.64 0.11 -4.76
N ASN A 138 10.40 1.19 -4.88
CA ASN A 138 11.31 1.66 -3.83
C ASN A 138 10.79 2.99 -3.29
N ARG A 139 10.88 3.14 -1.97
CA ARG A 139 10.43 4.37 -1.30
C ARG A 139 11.26 5.56 -1.75
N VAL A 140 10.59 6.63 -2.08
CA VAL A 140 11.22 7.93 -2.37
C VAL A 140 11.48 8.63 -1.03
N LYS A 141 12.74 8.96 -0.81
CA LYS A 141 13.19 9.68 0.39
C LYS A 141 13.32 11.19 0.13
#